data_8e983c18f897e53471c4ba53a8d81fa1
#
_entry.id   8e983c18f897e53471c4ba53a8d81fa1
#
_cell.length_a   1.000
_cell.length_b   1.000
_cell.length_c   1.000
_cell.angle_alpha   90.00
_cell.angle_beta   90.00
_cell.angle_gamma   90.00
#
_symmetry.space_group_name_H-M   'P 1'
#
loop_
_entity.id
_entity.type
_entity.pdbx_description
1 polymer ?
#
loop_
_entity_poly.entity_id
_entity_poly.type
_entity_poly.pdbx_seq_one_letter_code
_entity_poly.pdbx_strand_id
1 'polypeptide(L)'
;FNTKYVLASEATATDTDFANIESVVGHEYFHNWTGNRVTCRDWFQLSLKEGLTVFRDQEFSMDLAGSPSARAVKRIEDVRVLRTAQFPEDAGPMAHPVRPDSYIEINNFYTVTIYEKGAEVVRMMQTLTSREGFAKGMKLYFERFDGQAVTCDDFAQSIADANPESPLAQLLPQFKRWYSQAGTPRLSARGEYNLDARTYTLHFAQSCSPTPGQDAKEPFVIPVSLGLVGSVSGKAVAPTQLFVLSQASDSVTFNNVDEEPVPSILRGFSAPVVLDFDYSDAQLLTLLASDADPFNQWEAGQRLALRSAINSIAVDAHSTGAKPLNDAYIAAMRSVLRHPTLDAAFKELVLTLPSETYIAEQLDVVDPQRIHTVREAMRLQMATALQADWEWAYAVHQDNGGYRPDAVSSGRRALAGMALSQLCLAAVHNGDPLANSGPAAVWPGKTLQRFKDASNMTDRFNALQALVSSGHPLATPALARFHQLFKDEALVLDKWFALQAGAPDRGGQVLPAVRQLMAHPDFHIKNPNRARSVIFSYCSANPGGFHRTDAAGYVFWAERVIELDAINPQVAARLARAMDRWKRLAEPYRSAAREALARVAAKTDLSNDVREVIDRALAD
;
A
#
# COMPACT_ATOMS: atom_id res chain seq x y z
N PHE A 1 21.97 -9.27 2.94
CA PHE A 1 21.32 -8.00 2.60
C PHE A 1 21.47 -7.66 1.13
N ASN A 2 20.45 -7.06 0.53
CA ASN A 2 20.59 -6.37 -0.73
C ASN A 2 21.33 -5.03 -0.48
N THR A 3 22.24 -4.63 -1.40
CA THR A 3 23.03 -3.39 -1.26
C THR A 3 22.19 -2.13 -1.05
N LYS A 4 20.97 -2.09 -1.57
CA LYS A 4 20.04 -0.96 -1.38
C LYS A 4 19.61 -0.74 0.09
N TYR A 5 19.83 -1.74 0.97
CA TYR A 5 19.53 -1.65 2.41
C TYR A 5 20.78 -1.44 3.26
N VAL A 6 21.93 -1.17 2.64
CA VAL A 6 23.22 -0.97 3.32
C VAL A 6 23.88 0.31 2.91
N LEU A 7 23.81 0.65 1.61
CA LEU A 7 24.55 1.79 1.04
C LEU A 7 23.63 3.01 0.92
N ALA A 8 23.95 4.06 1.65
CA ALA A 8 23.24 5.33 1.59
C ALA A 8 24.12 6.52 1.96
N SER A 9 23.88 7.64 1.27
CA SER A 9 24.34 8.97 1.64
C SER A 9 23.25 9.98 1.29
N GLU A 10 23.30 11.18 1.84
CA GLU A 10 22.34 12.23 1.50
C GLU A 10 22.33 12.58 0.00
N ALA A 11 23.45 12.37 -0.69
CA ALA A 11 23.59 12.62 -2.12
C ALA A 11 23.01 11.51 -3.00
N THR A 12 22.87 10.29 -2.51
CA THR A 12 22.52 9.10 -3.31
C THR A 12 21.23 8.39 -2.85
N ALA A 13 20.79 8.61 -1.63
CA ALA A 13 19.62 7.96 -1.05
C ALA A 13 18.52 8.98 -0.72
N THR A 14 17.26 8.58 -0.97
CA THR A 14 16.07 9.36 -0.60
C THR A 14 15.67 9.09 0.85
N ASP A 15 14.78 9.92 1.41
CA ASP A 15 14.19 9.68 2.73
C ASP A 15 13.54 8.30 2.84
N THR A 16 12.88 7.84 1.77
CA THR A 16 12.31 6.48 1.68
C THR A 16 13.40 5.40 1.75
N ASP A 17 14.54 5.60 1.11
CA ASP A 17 15.67 4.65 1.20
C ASP A 17 16.20 4.57 2.64
N PHE A 18 16.37 5.71 3.33
CA PHE A 18 16.78 5.73 4.74
C PHE A 18 15.78 5.02 5.65
N ALA A 19 14.47 5.27 5.47
CA ALA A 19 13.43 4.58 6.22
C ALA A 19 13.43 3.06 5.98
N ASN A 20 13.62 2.63 4.73
CA ASN A 20 13.73 1.21 4.39
C ASN A 20 14.99 0.56 5.00
N ILE A 21 16.12 1.27 5.03
CA ILE A 21 17.34 0.78 5.67
C ILE A 21 17.10 0.60 7.18
N GLU A 22 16.49 1.59 7.85
CA GLU A 22 16.15 1.50 9.27
C GLU A 22 15.28 0.29 9.56
N SER A 23 14.19 0.12 8.79
CA SER A 23 13.25 -1.00 8.95
C SER A 23 13.94 -2.36 8.74
N VAL A 24 14.69 -2.52 7.64
CA VAL A 24 15.34 -3.80 7.31
C VAL A 24 16.49 -4.12 8.27
N VAL A 25 17.30 -3.14 8.68
CA VAL A 25 18.35 -3.37 9.68
C VAL A 25 17.72 -3.77 11.03
N GLY A 26 16.63 -3.12 11.43
CA GLY A 26 15.86 -3.52 12.61
C GLY A 26 15.31 -4.95 12.49
N HIS A 27 14.73 -5.30 11.35
CA HIS A 27 14.23 -6.63 11.04
C HIS A 27 15.32 -7.71 11.23
N GLU A 28 16.44 -7.55 10.56
CA GLU A 28 17.55 -8.52 10.62
C GLU A 28 18.20 -8.58 12.01
N TYR A 29 18.25 -7.46 12.71
CA TYR A 29 18.72 -7.45 14.11
C TYR A 29 17.77 -8.27 15.01
N PHE A 30 16.47 -8.11 14.86
CA PHE A 30 15.49 -8.87 15.65
C PHE A 30 15.49 -10.36 15.33
N HIS A 31 15.89 -10.77 14.14
CA HIS A 31 16.06 -12.19 13.80
C HIS A 31 17.06 -12.90 14.70
N ASN A 32 18.00 -12.22 15.38
CA ASN A 32 18.87 -12.86 16.36
C ASN A 32 18.09 -13.65 17.43
N TRP A 33 16.94 -13.15 17.83
CA TRP A 33 16.05 -13.82 18.80
C TRP A 33 14.93 -14.58 18.09
N THR A 34 14.18 -13.87 17.23
CA THR A 34 12.99 -14.40 16.56
C THR A 34 13.34 -14.92 15.17
N GLY A 35 13.93 -16.10 15.15
CA GLY A 35 14.41 -16.78 13.95
C GLY A 35 15.70 -17.55 14.16
N ASN A 36 16.64 -17.03 14.97
CA ASN A 36 17.94 -17.67 15.22
C ASN A 36 17.94 -18.40 16.58
N ARG A 37 17.69 -17.70 17.69
CA ARG A 37 17.65 -18.35 19.02
C ARG A 37 16.42 -19.24 19.19
N VAL A 38 15.26 -18.79 18.74
CA VAL A 38 14.08 -19.62 18.58
C VAL A 38 13.77 -19.68 17.09
N THR A 39 13.86 -20.86 16.50
CA THR A 39 13.75 -21.05 15.05
C THR A 39 12.50 -21.82 14.65
N CYS A 40 12.23 -21.89 13.35
CA CYS A 40 11.10 -22.63 12.77
C CYS A 40 11.40 -24.14 12.77
N ARG A 41 10.45 -24.95 13.24
CA ARG A 41 10.54 -26.41 13.18
C ARG A 41 10.61 -26.92 11.73
N ASP A 42 9.87 -26.29 10.85
CA ASP A 42 9.77 -26.62 9.42
C ASP A 42 9.40 -25.37 8.61
N TRP A 43 9.44 -25.47 7.28
CA TRP A 43 9.16 -24.33 6.38
C TRP A 43 7.70 -23.86 6.39
N PHE A 44 6.74 -24.68 6.85
CA PHE A 44 5.35 -24.24 7.01
C PHE A 44 5.22 -23.20 8.13
N GLN A 45 6.16 -23.18 9.07
CA GLN A 45 6.21 -22.23 10.19
C GLN A 45 6.91 -20.91 9.83
N LEU A 46 7.19 -20.63 8.57
CA LEU A 46 8.01 -19.48 8.14
C LEU A 46 7.52 -18.14 8.75
N SER A 47 6.20 -17.93 8.87
CA SER A 47 5.64 -16.73 9.47
C SER A 47 5.95 -16.58 10.96
N LEU A 48 6.30 -17.69 11.65
CA LEU A 48 6.75 -17.63 13.05
C LEU A 48 7.95 -16.69 13.22
N LYS A 49 8.89 -16.73 12.27
CA LYS A 49 10.03 -15.81 12.29
C LYS A 49 9.74 -14.53 11.48
N GLU A 50 9.20 -14.62 10.27
CA GLU A 50 9.06 -13.47 9.39
C GLU A 50 7.92 -12.55 9.83
N GLY A 51 6.72 -13.07 10.10
CA GLY A 51 5.59 -12.27 10.55
C GLY A 51 5.83 -11.61 11.91
N LEU A 52 6.39 -12.35 12.87
CA LEU A 52 6.76 -11.80 14.16
C LEU A 52 7.84 -10.72 14.03
N THR A 53 8.83 -10.93 13.19
CA THR A 53 9.93 -9.98 13.03
C THR A 53 9.49 -8.74 12.26
N VAL A 54 8.62 -8.84 11.26
CA VAL A 54 7.98 -7.68 10.61
C VAL A 54 7.16 -6.87 11.62
N PHE A 55 6.35 -7.51 12.46
CA PHE A 55 5.64 -6.80 13.53
C PHE A 55 6.60 -6.01 14.43
N ARG A 56 7.72 -6.62 14.80
CA ARG A 56 8.72 -5.98 15.65
C ARG A 56 9.43 -4.81 14.96
N ASP A 57 9.81 -4.96 13.68
CA ASP A 57 10.45 -3.86 12.94
C ASP A 57 9.49 -2.69 12.71
N GLN A 58 8.22 -2.95 12.44
CA GLN A 58 7.18 -1.92 12.33
C GLN A 58 7.03 -1.15 13.65
N GLU A 59 6.90 -1.84 14.80
CA GLU A 59 6.82 -1.20 16.11
C GLU A 59 8.09 -0.43 16.46
N PHE A 60 9.26 -0.95 16.10
CA PHE A 60 10.54 -0.28 16.28
C PHE A 60 10.61 1.04 15.50
N SER A 61 10.28 1.04 14.21
CA SER A 61 10.25 2.26 13.40
C SER A 61 9.22 3.27 13.92
N MET A 62 8.05 2.79 14.38
CA MET A 62 7.04 3.65 15.01
C MET A 62 7.54 4.29 16.32
N ASP A 63 8.25 3.54 17.16
CA ASP A 63 8.80 4.05 18.42
C ASP A 63 9.95 5.05 18.18
N LEU A 64 10.83 4.80 17.19
CA LEU A 64 11.91 5.71 16.80
C LEU A 64 11.38 7.04 16.23
N ALA A 65 10.28 7.00 15.50
CA ALA A 65 9.66 8.20 14.95
C ALA A 65 9.19 9.21 16.04
N GLY A 66 8.99 8.76 17.25
CA GLY A 66 8.96 9.58 18.48
C GLY A 66 7.70 10.44 18.67
N SER A 67 6.67 10.33 17.82
CA SER A 67 5.43 11.08 17.98
C SER A 67 4.20 10.24 17.58
N PRO A 68 3.01 10.52 18.17
CA PRO A 68 1.77 9.83 17.78
C PRO A 68 1.43 9.98 16.30
N SER A 69 1.70 11.16 15.72
CA SER A 69 1.47 11.41 14.30
C SER A 69 2.39 10.57 13.41
N ALA A 70 3.68 10.49 13.73
CA ALA A 70 4.64 9.69 12.98
C ALA A 70 4.34 8.18 13.10
N ARG A 71 3.85 7.70 14.25
CA ARG A 71 3.32 6.34 14.40
C ARG A 71 2.15 6.08 13.46
N ALA A 72 1.21 7.02 13.37
CA ALA A 72 0.06 6.91 12.47
C ALA A 72 0.47 6.88 10.99
N VAL A 73 1.43 7.72 10.60
CA VAL A 73 2.01 7.74 9.25
C VAL A 73 2.58 6.37 8.90
N LYS A 74 3.44 5.81 9.74
CA LYS A 74 4.01 4.47 9.51
C LYS A 74 2.93 3.39 9.44
N ARG A 75 1.92 3.45 10.33
CA ARG A 75 0.78 2.51 10.29
C ARG A 75 0.01 2.57 8.99
N ILE A 76 -0.25 3.77 8.47
CA ILE A 76 -0.91 3.96 7.17
C ILE A 76 -0.09 3.36 6.04
N GLU A 77 1.23 3.56 6.05
CA GLU A 77 2.14 2.99 5.05
C GLU A 77 2.10 1.45 5.07
N ASP A 78 2.15 0.83 6.25
CA ASP A 78 2.05 -0.63 6.40
C ASP A 78 0.71 -1.18 5.90
N VAL A 79 -0.40 -0.51 6.22
CA VAL A 79 -1.74 -0.90 5.74
C VAL A 79 -1.89 -0.72 4.23
N ARG A 80 -1.24 0.27 3.63
CA ARG A 80 -1.22 0.42 2.17
C ARG A 80 -0.58 -0.80 1.49
N VAL A 81 0.50 -1.36 2.05
CA VAL A 81 1.11 -2.60 1.54
C VAL A 81 0.13 -3.78 1.64
N LEU A 82 -0.56 -3.94 2.78
CA LEU A 82 -1.60 -4.96 2.92
C LEU A 82 -2.66 -4.84 1.82
N ARG A 83 -3.21 -3.65 1.61
CA ARG A 83 -4.33 -3.43 0.67
C ARG A 83 -3.93 -3.53 -0.79
N THR A 84 -2.70 -3.15 -1.15
CA THR A 84 -2.26 -3.13 -2.54
C THR A 84 -1.51 -4.39 -2.98
N ALA A 85 -1.03 -5.20 -2.04
CA ALA A 85 -0.27 -6.42 -2.33
C ALA A 85 -0.87 -7.66 -1.65
N GLN A 86 -1.16 -7.62 -0.35
CA GLN A 86 -1.55 -8.82 0.39
C GLN A 86 -3.04 -9.19 0.18
N PHE A 87 -3.97 -8.24 0.18
CA PHE A 87 -5.37 -8.52 -0.12
C PHE A 87 -5.57 -9.05 -1.56
N PRO A 88 -4.89 -8.50 -2.60
CA PRO A 88 -4.86 -9.12 -3.92
C PRO A 88 -4.29 -10.54 -3.93
N GLU A 89 -3.25 -10.84 -3.13
CA GLU A 89 -2.70 -12.19 -2.99
C GLU A 89 -3.71 -13.15 -2.38
N ASP A 90 -4.40 -12.77 -1.30
CA ASP A 90 -5.46 -13.54 -0.66
C ASP A 90 -6.67 -13.81 -1.59
N ALA A 91 -6.90 -12.96 -2.57
CA ALA A 91 -7.98 -13.06 -3.54
C ALA A 91 -7.53 -13.63 -4.89
N GLY A 92 -6.28 -14.07 -5.01
CA GLY A 92 -5.65 -14.59 -6.22
C GLY A 92 -5.44 -16.10 -6.20
N PRO A 93 -4.88 -16.65 -7.29
CA PRO A 93 -4.65 -18.08 -7.46
C PRO A 93 -3.57 -18.63 -6.54
N MET A 94 -2.69 -17.76 -6.03
CA MET A 94 -1.64 -18.10 -5.08
C MET A 94 -2.06 -17.91 -3.61
N ALA A 95 -3.34 -17.67 -3.34
CA ALA A 95 -3.84 -17.54 -1.97
C ALA A 95 -3.48 -18.76 -1.12
N HIS A 96 -2.99 -18.52 0.08
CA HIS A 96 -2.58 -19.54 1.02
C HIS A 96 -2.74 -19.04 2.46
N PRO A 97 -2.84 -19.96 3.47
CA PRO A 97 -2.82 -19.56 4.87
C PRO A 97 -1.49 -18.89 5.27
N VAL A 98 -1.51 -18.15 6.37
CA VAL A 98 -0.29 -17.59 6.99
C VAL A 98 0.69 -18.72 7.37
N ARG A 99 0.15 -19.87 7.77
CA ARG A 99 0.88 -21.12 7.88
C ARG A 99 0.44 -22.03 6.73
N PRO A 100 1.18 -22.06 5.60
CA PRO A 100 0.86 -22.93 4.47
C PRO A 100 0.85 -24.40 4.88
N ASP A 101 0.11 -25.23 4.15
CA ASP A 101 0.03 -26.68 4.36
C ASP A 101 0.63 -27.46 3.19
N SER A 102 0.92 -26.80 2.07
CA SER A 102 1.52 -27.38 0.88
C SER A 102 2.26 -26.35 0.04
N TYR A 103 3.28 -26.77 -0.69
CA TYR A 103 3.98 -25.99 -1.71
C TYR A 103 4.69 -26.90 -2.70
N ILE A 104 4.96 -26.41 -3.91
CA ILE A 104 5.88 -27.03 -4.86
C ILE A 104 7.28 -26.45 -4.68
N GLU A 105 7.39 -25.12 -4.68
CA GLU A 105 8.65 -24.41 -4.47
C GLU A 105 8.51 -23.42 -3.30
N ILE A 106 9.25 -23.66 -2.22
CA ILE A 106 9.15 -22.82 -1.00
C ILE A 106 9.47 -21.34 -1.25
N ASN A 107 10.33 -21.02 -2.21
CA ASN A 107 10.66 -19.64 -2.54
C ASN A 107 9.44 -18.82 -3.00
N ASN A 108 8.42 -19.48 -3.56
CA ASN A 108 7.15 -18.83 -3.93
C ASN A 108 6.30 -18.44 -2.72
N PHE A 109 6.65 -18.91 -1.52
CA PHE A 109 5.93 -18.66 -0.27
C PHE A 109 6.62 -17.65 0.67
N TYR A 110 7.68 -17.00 0.21
CA TYR A 110 8.18 -15.76 0.83
C TYR A 110 7.30 -14.59 0.38
N THR A 111 6.06 -14.59 0.85
CA THR A 111 4.95 -13.78 0.34
C THR A 111 4.55 -12.68 1.32
N VAL A 112 3.83 -11.69 0.84
CA VAL A 112 3.23 -10.66 1.71
C VAL A 112 2.20 -11.24 2.69
N THR A 113 1.63 -12.39 2.40
CA THR A 113 0.78 -13.12 3.37
C THR A 113 1.59 -13.60 4.57
N ILE A 114 2.75 -14.22 4.34
CA ILE A 114 3.62 -14.70 5.41
C ILE A 114 4.22 -13.54 6.22
N TYR A 115 4.67 -12.49 5.56
CA TYR A 115 5.34 -11.34 6.17
C TYR A 115 4.33 -10.35 6.75
N GLU A 116 3.52 -9.72 5.92
CA GLU A 116 2.67 -8.59 6.30
C GLU A 116 1.39 -9.03 7.03
N LYS A 117 0.65 -10.00 6.47
CA LYS A 117 -0.51 -10.56 7.18
C LYS A 117 -0.06 -11.32 8.43
N GLY A 118 1.07 -12.02 8.39
CA GLY A 118 1.66 -12.63 9.58
C GLY A 118 1.94 -11.61 10.69
N ALA A 119 2.46 -10.44 10.34
CA ALA A 119 2.64 -9.32 11.28
C ALA A 119 1.31 -8.82 11.85
N GLU A 120 0.25 -8.74 11.04
CA GLU A 120 -1.08 -8.36 11.50
C GLU A 120 -1.68 -9.38 12.49
N VAL A 121 -1.45 -10.68 12.28
CA VAL A 121 -1.86 -11.72 13.22
C VAL A 121 -1.18 -11.53 14.57
N VAL A 122 0.11 -11.25 14.58
CA VAL A 122 0.86 -10.92 15.81
C VAL A 122 0.33 -9.63 16.45
N ARG A 123 0.05 -8.60 15.65
CA ARG A 123 -0.52 -7.33 16.12
C ARG A 123 -1.88 -7.53 16.79
N MET A 124 -2.72 -8.39 16.25
CA MET A 124 -4.01 -8.74 16.89
C MET A 124 -3.80 -9.43 18.25
N MET A 125 -2.76 -10.27 18.41
CA MET A 125 -2.43 -10.82 19.74
C MET A 125 -2.10 -9.71 20.73
N GLN A 126 -1.31 -8.70 20.32
CA GLN A 126 -1.01 -7.54 21.16
C GLN A 126 -2.29 -6.74 21.48
N THR A 127 -3.18 -6.54 20.51
CA THR A 127 -4.46 -5.84 20.72
C THR A 127 -5.33 -6.57 21.74
N LEU A 128 -5.38 -7.90 21.68
CA LEU A 128 -6.21 -8.74 22.57
C LEU A 128 -5.61 -8.94 23.98
N THR A 129 -4.31 -8.69 24.17
CA THR A 129 -3.61 -8.87 25.46
C THR A 129 -3.09 -7.58 26.06
N SER A 130 -3.16 -6.47 25.36
CA SER A 130 -2.44 -5.21 25.60
C SER A 130 -0.93 -5.29 25.29
N ARG A 131 -0.29 -4.13 25.17
CA ARG A 131 1.17 -4.05 24.93
C ARG A 131 1.97 -4.69 26.09
N GLU A 132 1.53 -4.48 27.33
CA GLU A 132 2.17 -5.09 28.52
C GLU A 132 1.95 -6.60 28.56
N GLY A 133 0.73 -7.06 28.27
CA GLY A 133 0.41 -8.48 28.21
C GLY A 133 1.21 -9.20 27.13
N PHE A 134 1.35 -8.58 25.97
CA PHE A 134 2.17 -9.11 24.88
C PHE A 134 3.65 -9.21 25.28
N ALA A 135 4.20 -8.21 25.97
CA ALA A 135 5.56 -8.26 26.47
C ALA A 135 5.79 -9.40 27.47
N LYS A 136 4.81 -9.69 28.35
CA LYS A 136 4.85 -10.87 29.25
C LYS A 136 4.84 -12.17 28.44
N GLY A 137 4.03 -12.23 27.39
CA GLY A 137 3.97 -13.37 26.48
C GLY A 137 5.29 -13.63 25.75
N MET A 138 5.92 -12.57 25.23
CA MET A 138 7.25 -12.64 24.60
C MET A 138 8.31 -13.17 25.57
N LYS A 139 8.30 -12.69 26.81
CA LYS A 139 9.21 -13.20 27.84
C LYS A 139 9.02 -14.71 28.06
N LEU A 140 7.77 -15.14 28.25
CA LEU A 140 7.45 -16.55 28.43
C LEU A 140 7.85 -17.41 27.23
N TYR A 141 7.67 -16.89 26.01
CA TYR A 141 8.06 -17.56 24.77
C TYR A 141 9.58 -17.85 24.74
N PHE A 142 10.41 -16.86 25.09
CA PHE A 142 11.86 -17.09 25.18
C PHE A 142 12.26 -18.00 26.35
N GLU A 143 11.62 -17.88 27.50
CA GLU A 143 11.88 -18.76 28.64
C GLU A 143 11.61 -20.23 28.32
N ARG A 144 10.57 -20.51 27.52
CA ARG A 144 10.18 -21.87 27.13
C ARG A 144 11.02 -22.45 26.03
N PHE A 145 11.39 -21.64 25.04
CA PHE A 145 11.82 -22.14 23.74
C PHE A 145 13.20 -21.66 23.29
N ASP A 146 13.96 -20.99 24.12
CA ASP A 146 15.32 -20.57 23.78
C ASP A 146 16.17 -21.78 23.35
N GLY A 147 16.82 -21.67 22.19
CA GLY A 147 17.61 -22.74 21.60
C GLY A 147 16.81 -23.86 20.93
N GLN A 148 15.50 -23.71 20.74
CA GLN A 148 14.62 -24.74 20.16
C GLN A 148 14.03 -24.33 18.81
N ALA A 149 13.57 -25.34 18.05
CA ALA A 149 12.80 -25.20 16.81
C ALA A 149 11.32 -25.47 17.11
N VAL A 150 10.45 -24.50 16.88
CA VAL A 150 9.06 -24.51 17.34
C VAL A 150 8.07 -24.08 16.25
N THR A 151 6.79 -23.99 16.60
CA THR A 151 5.68 -23.71 15.68
C THR A 151 5.00 -22.38 15.97
N CYS A 152 4.19 -21.91 15.01
CA CYS A 152 3.31 -20.75 15.22
C CYS A 152 2.34 -20.99 16.40
N ASP A 153 1.90 -22.24 16.60
CA ASP A 153 1.03 -22.60 17.72
C ASP A 153 1.72 -22.47 19.08
N ASP A 154 3.01 -22.85 19.18
CA ASP A 154 3.81 -22.68 20.40
C ASP A 154 3.95 -21.20 20.79
N PHE A 155 4.14 -20.34 19.80
CA PHE A 155 4.19 -18.90 19.99
C PHE A 155 2.84 -18.36 20.51
N ALA A 156 1.76 -18.63 19.80
CA ALA A 156 0.41 -18.16 20.20
C ALA A 156 0.02 -18.66 21.59
N GLN A 157 0.35 -19.91 21.91
CA GLN A 157 0.11 -20.52 23.23
C GLN A 157 0.89 -19.78 24.33
N SER A 158 2.14 -19.40 24.07
CA SER A 158 2.95 -18.67 25.05
C SER A 158 2.36 -17.29 25.37
N ILE A 159 1.88 -16.58 24.33
CA ILE A 159 1.23 -15.28 24.54
C ILE A 159 -0.07 -15.43 25.35
N ALA A 160 -0.88 -16.45 25.04
CA ALA A 160 -2.13 -16.73 25.76
C ALA A 160 -1.89 -17.14 27.21
N ASP A 161 -0.95 -18.05 27.45
CA ASP A 161 -0.64 -18.57 28.80
C ASP A 161 -0.12 -17.48 29.75
N ALA A 162 0.60 -16.49 29.23
CA ALA A 162 1.05 -15.34 30.00
C ALA A 162 -0.09 -14.36 30.33
N ASN A 163 -1.24 -14.50 29.68
CA ASN A 163 -2.40 -13.61 29.80
C ASN A 163 -3.71 -14.39 29.92
N PRO A 164 -3.91 -15.20 30.97
CA PRO A 164 -5.03 -16.16 31.06
C PRO A 164 -6.42 -15.51 31.05
N GLU A 165 -6.53 -14.26 31.50
CA GLU A 165 -7.79 -13.52 31.54
C GLU A 165 -8.08 -12.76 30.22
N SER A 166 -7.16 -12.78 29.26
CA SER A 166 -7.31 -12.04 28.00
C SER A 166 -8.32 -12.70 27.06
N PRO A 167 -8.96 -11.93 26.16
CA PRO A 167 -9.75 -12.50 25.09
C PRO A 167 -8.98 -13.48 24.20
N LEU A 168 -7.67 -13.29 24.03
CA LEU A 168 -6.81 -14.22 23.29
C LEU A 168 -6.80 -15.60 23.94
N ALA A 169 -6.57 -15.67 25.26
CA ALA A 169 -6.52 -16.94 25.99
C ALA A 169 -7.87 -17.68 25.94
N GLN A 170 -8.97 -16.94 26.09
CA GLN A 170 -10.32 -17.49 26.05
C GLN A 170 -10.71 -18.03 24.67
N LEU A 171 -10.22 -17.44 23.60
CA LEU A 171 -10.58 -17.74 22.21
C LEU A 171 -9.42 -18.34 21.41
N LEU A 172 -8.34 -18.79 22.05
CA LEU A 172 -7.12 -19.22 21.36
C LEU A 172 -7.35 -20.30 20.29
N PRO A 173 -8.13 -21.37 20.51
CA PRO A 173 -8.38 -22.37 19.48
C PRO A 173 -8.99 -21.77 18.21
N GLN A 174 -9.92 -20.83 18.37
CA GLN A 174 -10.54 -20.13 17.25
C GLN A 174 -9.60 -19.08 16.65
N PHE A 175 -8.83 -18.36 17.45
CA PHE A 175 -7.85 -17.38 16.97
C PHE A 175 -6.82 -18.02 16.04
N LYS A 176 -6.44 -19.27 16.28
CA LYS A 176 -5.51 -20.03 15.42
C LYS A 176 -6.00 -20.20 13.98
N ARG A 177 -7.29 -19.95 13.70
CA ARG A 177 -7.81 -19.91 12.33
C ARG A 177 -7.12 -18.86 11.47
N TRP A 178 -6.60 -17.79 12.05
CA TRP A 178 -5.77 -16.81 11.32
C TRP A 178 -4.51 -17.41 10.71
N TYR A 179 -3.99 -18.49 11.30
CA TYR A 179 -2.87 -19.25 10.73
C TYR A 179 -3.30 -20.31 9.72
N SER A 180 -4.48 -20.89 9.84
CA SER A 180 -4.90 -22.06 9.07
C SER A 180 -5.90 -21.78 7.95
N GLN A 181 -6.63 -20.66 8.00
CA GLN A 181 -7.55 -20.26 6.93
C GLN A 181 -6.94 -19.14 6.09
N ALA A 182 -6.95 -19.34 4.75
CA ALA A 182 -6.57 -18.32 3.77
C ALA A 182 -7.72 -17.33 3.52
N GLY A 183 -7.42 -16.24 2.83
CA GLY A 183 -8.39 -15.24 2.43
C GLY A 183 -8.51 -14.08 3.41
N THR A 184 -9.03 -12.96 2.90
CA THR A 184 -9.27 -11.75 3.70
C THR A 184 -10.73 -11.71 4.14
N PRO A 185 -11.02 -11.71 5.46
CA PRO A 185 -12.40 -11.60 5.94
C PRO A 185 -13.03 -10.24 5.57
N ARG A 186 -14.32 -10.28 5.28
CA ARG A 186 -15.18 -9.09 5.15
C ARG A 186 -15.95 -8.89 6.45
N LEU A 187 -15.85 -7.69 7.01
CA LEU A 187 -16.60 -7.25 8.18
C LEU A 187 -17.70 -6.30 7.72
N SER A 188 -18.91 -6.77 7.66
CA SER A 188 -20.09 -5.94 7.40
C SER A 188 -20.61 -5.34 8.69
N ALA A 189 -20.95 -4.06 8.67
CA ALA A 189 -21.48 -3.37 9.84
C ALA A 189 -22.67 -2.48 9.47
N ARG A 190 -23.64 -2.35 10.40
CA ARG A 190 -24.82 -1.50 10.32
C ARG A 190 -25.06 -0.81 11.65
N GLY A 191 -25.25 0.51 11.62
CA GLY A 191 -25.56 1.31 12.80
C GLY A 191 -27.07 1.58 12.95
N GLU A 192 -27.52 1.67 14.19
CA GLU A 192 -28.89 2.01 14.55
C GLU A 192 -28.90 2.97 15.75
N TYR A 193 -29.41 4.19 15.54
CA TYR A 193 -29.52 5.20 16.58
C TYR A 193 -30.95 5.28 17.10
N ASN A 194 -31.11 5.21 18.43
CA ASN A 194 -32.38 5.41 19.12
C ASN A 194 -32.28 6.65 20.00
N LEU A 195 -32.88 7.74 19.54
CA LEU A 195 -32.87 9.04 20.23
C LEU A 195 -33.56 8.97 21.60
N ASP A 196 -34.70 8.28 21.69
CA ASP A 196 -35.50 8.22 22.93
C ASP A 196 -34.76 7.41 24.02
N ALA A 197 -34.14 6.30 23.62
CA ALA A 197 -33.30 5.49 24.51
C ALA A 197 -31.89 6.05 24.71
N ARG A 198 -31.48 7.02 23.89
CA ARG A 198 -30.10 7.56 23.84
C ARG A 198 -29.08 6.46 23.67
N THR A 199 -29.34 5.54 22.72
CA THR A 199 -28.45 4.41 22.42
C THR A 199 -28.05 4.37 20.97
N TYR A 200 -26.85 3.88 20.73
CA TYR A 200 -26.38 3.55 19.38
C TYR A 200 -25.90 2.10 19.35
N THR A 201 -26.47 1.30 18.47
CA THR A 201 -26.11 -0.12 18.33
C THR A 201 -25.42 -0.35 16.99
N LEU A 202 -24.27 -1.00 17.03
CA LEU A 202 -23.57 -1.52 15.86
C LEU A 202 -23.79 -3.03 15.77
N HIS A 203 -24.36 -3.46 14.65
CA HIS A 203 -24.54 -4.86 14.28
C HIS A 203 -23.43 -5.25 13.32
N PHE A 204 -22.70 -6.32 13.64
CA PHE A 204 -21.62 -6.85 12.83
C PHE A 204 -21.94 -8.23 12.27
N ALA A 205 -21.45 -8.49 11.05
CA ALA A 205 -21.40 -9.83 10.49
C ALA A 205 -20.04 -10.02 9.78
N GLN A 206 -19.53 -11.25 9.79
CA GLN A 206 -18.30 -11.58 9.10
C GLN A 206 -18.51 -12.69 8.08
N SER A 207 -17.77 -12.62 6.98
CA SER A 207 -17.69 -13.66 5.96
C SER A 207 -16.28 -13.70 5.38
N CYS A 208 -15.91 -14.83 4.79
CA CYS A 208 -14.68 -14.95 4.04
C CYS A 208 -14.93 -15.79 2.78
N SER A 209 -14.50 -15.31 1.63
CA SER A 209 -14.70 -16.01 0.35
C SER A 209 -13.90 -17.31 0.30
N PRO A 210 -14.35 -18.32 -0.46
CA PRO A 210 -13.57 -19.50 -0.79
C PRO A 210 -12.20 -19.12 -1.39
N THR A 211 -11.21 -19.94 -1.09
CA THR A 211 -9.85 -19.82 -1.65
C THR A 211 -9.39 -21.19 -2.15
N PRO A 212 -8.37 -21.29 -2.99
CA PRO A 212 -7.88 -22.59 -3.47
C PRO A 212 -7.67 -23.59 -2.34
N GLY A 213 -8.34 -24.75 -2.44
CA GLY A 213 -8.28 -25.80 -1.42
C GLY A 213 -9.10 -25.57 -0.14
N GLN A 214 -9.82 -24.46 -0.03
CA GLN A 214 -10.65 -24.10 1.13
C GLN A 214 -12.00 -23.50 0.70
N ASP A 215 -12.96 -24.35 0.37
CA ASP A 215 -14.28 -23.93 -0.10
C ASP A 215 -15.17 -23.34 1.01
N ALA A 216 -15.00 -23.82 2.24
CA ALA A 216 -15.73 -23.36 3.42
C ALA A 216 -14.82 -22.62 4.40
N LYS A 217 -15.34 -21.55 4.98
CA LYS A 217 -14.64 -20.73 5.99
C LYS A 217 -15.44 -20.65 7.27
N GLU A 218 -14.74 -20.77 8.37
CA GLU A 218 -15.29 -20.60 9.71
C GLU A 218 -15.04 -19.18 10.24
N PRO A 219 -15.89 -18.65 11.16
CA PRO A 219 -15.70 -17.33 11.73
C PRO A 219 -14.31 -17.15 12.36
N PHE A 220 -13.68 -16.00 12.10
CA PHE A 220 -12.44 -15.59 12.74
C PHE A 220 -12.70 -14.89 14.07
N VAL A 221 -11.68 -14.74 14.90
CA VAL A 221 -11.67 -13.80 16.02
C VAL A 221 -11.19 -12.46 15.50
N ILE A 222 -12.07 -11.48 15.42
CA ILE A 222 -11.77 -10.15 14.86
C ILE A 222 -11.83 -9.11 15.96
N PRO A 223 -10.69 -8.54 16.41
CA PRO A 223 -10.67 -7.42 17.33
C PRO A 223 -11.06 -6.13 16.59
N VAL A 224 -12.17 -5.52 16.97
CA VAL A 224 -12.70 -4.31 16.36
C VAL A 224 -12.57 -3.14 17.33
N SER A 225 -11.60 -2.27 17.11
CA SER A 225 -11.44 -1.03 17.88
C SER A 225 -12.47 0.00 17.39
N LEU A 226 -13.29 0.50 18.28
CA LEU A 226 -14.47 1.32 17.99
C LEU A 226 -14.41 2.66 18.72
N GLY A 227 -14.91 3.71 18.07
CA GLY A 227 -15.23 4.98 18.66
C GLY A 227 -16.48 5.58 17.99
N LEU A 228 -17.05 6.59 18.62
CA LEU A 228 -18.19 7.34 18.08
C LEU A 228 -17.85 8.83 18.04
N VAL A 229 -18.13 9.47 16.90
CA VAL A 229 -17.95 10.91 16.68
C VAL A 229 -19.32 11.53 16.48
N GLY A 230 -19.64 12.58 17.23
CA GLY A 230 -20.92 13.27 17.08
C GLY A 230 -21.05 13.91 15.69
N SER A 231 -22.16 13.66 15.01
CA SER A 231 -22.38 14.17 13.66
C SER A 231 -22.56 15.69 13.60
N VAL A 232 -23.00 16.31 14.71
CA VAL A 232 -23.20 17.77 14.83
C VAL A 232 -22.04 18.40 15.58
N SER A 233 -21.64 17.82 16.70
CA SER A 233 -20.60 18.39 17.57
C SER A 233 -19.19 18.17 17.06
N GLY A 234 -18.96 17.14 16.25
CA GLY A 234 -17.63 16.69 15.85
C GLY A 234 -16.77 16.18 17.02
N LYS A 235 -17.36 15.95 18.19
CA LYS A 235 -16.63 15.49 19.39
C LYS A 235 -16.81 13.99 19.59
N ALA A 236 -15.88 13.38 20.30
CA ALA A 236 -16.06 12.01 20.76
C ALA A 236 -17.28 11.93 21.71
N VAL A 237 -18.28 11.12 21.34
CA VAL A 237 -19.49 10.89 22.13
C VAL A 237 -19.44 9.56 22.90
N ALA A 238 -18.43 8.74 22.65
CA ALA A 238 -18.09 7.57 23.44
C ALA A 238 -16.57 7.36 23.41
N PRO A 239 -15.95 6.81 24.49
CA PRO A 239 -14.54 6.47 24.50
C PRO A 239 -14.26 5.31 23.52
N THR A 240 -13.00 5.22 23.05
CA THR A 240 -12.55 4.07 22.27
C THR A 240 -12.67 2.80 23.11
N GLN A 241 -13.30 1.77 22.53
CA GLN A 241 -13.41 0.45 23.15
C GLN A 241 -13.07 -0.65 22.16
N LEU A 242 -12.66 -1.79 22.67
CA LEU A 242 -12.40 -3.00 21.89
C LEU A 242 -13.63 -3.91 21.94
N PHE A 243 -14.20 -4.22 20.79
CA PHE A 243 -15.21 -5.24 20.60
C PHE A 243 -14.57 -6.46 19.91
N VAL A 244 -14.79 -7.65 20.42
CA VAL A 244 -14.21 -8.88 19.85
C VAL A 244 -15.32 -9.69 19.19
N LEU A 245 -15.36 -9.66 17.85
CA LEU A 245 -16.30 -10.47 17.08
C LEU A 245 -15.72 -11.87 16.89
N SER A 246 -16.34 -12.87 17.53
CA SER A 246 -15.97 -14.29 17.43
C SER A 246 -17.04 -15.15 16.77
N GLN A 247 -18.24 -14.63 16.60
CA GLN A 247 -19.36 -15.31 15.95
C GLN A 247 -19.50 -14.84 14.49
N ALA A 248 -20.35 -15.53 13.72
CA ALA A 248 -20.72 -15.10 12.38
C ALA A 248 -21.39 -13.70 12.38
N SER A 249 -22.14 -13.40 13.45
CA SER A 249 -22.73 -12.09 13.70
C SER A 249 -22.84 -11.82 15.19
N ASP A 250 -22.74 -10.55 15.59
CA ASP A 250 -22.92 -10.08 16.95
C ASP A 250 -23.15 -8.56 16.93
N SER A 251 -23.46 -7.96 18.09
CA SER A 251 -23.72 -6.52 18.19
C SER A 251 -23.18 -5.92 19.48
N VAL A 252 -22.92 -4.62 19.44
CA VAL A 252 -22.52 -3.83 20.59
C VAL A 252 -23.37 -2.57 20.68
N THR A 253 -23.85 -2.25 21.88
CA THR A 253 -24.68 -1.07 22.16
C THR A 253 -23.94 -0.08 23.03
N PHE A 254 -23.89 1.16 22.57
CA PHE A 254 -23.39 2.32 23.32
C PHE A 254 -24.59 3.01 23.98
N ASN A 255 -24.45 3.34 25.26
CA ASN A 255 -25.47 4.05 26.04
C ASN A 255 -25.07 5.52 26.25
N ASN A 256 -26.04 6.38 26.60
CA ASN A 256 -25.85 7.80 26.85
C ASN A 256 -25.31 8.57 25.62
N VAL A 257 -25.81 8.23 24.43
CA VAL A 257 -25.48 8.88 23.17
C VAL A 257 -26.51 9.98 22.90
N ASP A 258 -26.11 11.23 23.09
CA ASP A 258 -27.03 12.39 23.07
C ASP A 258 -27.32 12.94 21.67
N GLU A 259 -26.51 12.60 20.70
CA GLU A 259 -26.68 12.97 19.28
C GLU A 259 -26.41 11.76 18.39
N GLU A 260 -26.98 11.74 17.19
CA GLU A 260 -26.67 10.70 16.21
C GLU A 260 -25.17 10.69 15.91
N PRO A 261 -24.46 9.57 16.16
CA PRO A 261 -23.02 9.53 15.96
C PRO A 261 -22.65 9.02 14.57
N VAL A 262 -21.43 9.34 14.14
CA VAL A 262 -20.72 8.65 13.07
C VAL A 262 -19.81 7.60 13.71
N PRO A 263 -19.97 6.31 13.41
CA PRO A 263 -19.10 5.28 13.98
C PRO A 263 -17.72 5.31 13.33
N SER A 264 -16.68 5.27 14.17
CA SER A 264 -15.30 5.12 13.76
C SER A 264 -14.88 3.68 14.03
N ILE A 265 -14.88 2.84 12.97
CA ILE A 265 -14.74 1.38 13.05
C ILE A 265 -13.32 0.99 12.62
N LEU A 266 -12.72 -0.02 13.28
CA LEU A 266 -11.34 -0.49 13.05
C LEU A 266 -10.30 0.61 13.26
N ARG A 267 -10.38 1.37 14.33
CA ARG A 267 -9.38 2.38 14.70
C ARG A 267 -7.98 1.79 14.71
N GLY A 268 -7.02 2.51 14.12
CA GLY A 268 -5.66 2.04 13.96
C GLY A 268 -5.51 0.78 13.10
N PHE A 269 -6.55 0.43 12.33
CA PHE A 269 -6.63 -0.82 11.56
C PHE A 269 -6.44 -2.06 12.46
N SER A 270 -7.32 -2.22 13.44
CA SER A 270 -7.22 -3.23 14.50
C SER A 270 -7.30 -4.70 14.03
N ALA A 271 -7.71 -4.95 12.79
CA ALA A 271 -7.70 -6.27 12.16
C ALA A 271 -7.53 -6.17 10.63
N PRO A 272 -6.86 -7.15 9.98
CA PRO A 272 -6.65 -7.18 8.53
C PRO A 272 -7.90 -7.69 7.79
N VAL A 273 -8.94 -6.88 7.77
CA VAL A 273 -10.24 -7.18 7.17
C VAL A 273 -10.70 -6.06 6.24
N VAL A 274 -11.62 -6.38 5.35
CA VAL A 274 -12.30 -5.39 4.51
C VAL A 274 -13.56 -4.94 5.24
N LEU A 275 -13.63 -3.67 5.63
CA LEU A 275 -14.81 -3.09 6.27
C LEU A 275 -15.85 -2.68 5.22
N ASP A 276 -17.05 -3.24 5.36
CA ASP A 276 -18.24 -2.89 4.60
C ASP A 276 -19.23 -2.14 5.52
N PHE A 277 -19.20 -0.82 5.42
CA PHE A 277 -20.14 0.08 6.11
C PHE A 277 -20.53 1.20 5.16
N ASP A 278 -21.83 1.42 5.01
CA ASP A 278 -22.37 2.41 4.08
C ASP A 278 -22.37 3.82 4.68
N TYR A 279 -21.17 4.40 4.79
CA TYR A 279 -21.03 5.80 5.18
C TYR A 279 -21.59 6.73 4.11
N SER A 280 -22.35 7.74 4.51
CA SER A 280 -22.64 8.89 3.63
C SER A 280 -21.40 9.76 3.45
N ASP A 281 -21.39 10.60 2.40
CA ASP A 281 -20.30 11.57 2.20
C ASP A 281 -20.19 12.55 3.38
N ALA A 282 -21.31 12.95 3.97
CA ALA A 282 -21.33 13.82 5.16
C ALA A 282 -20.65 13.13 6.37
N GLN A 283 -20.93 11.85 6.59
CA GLN A 283 -20.28 11.06 7.65
C GLN A 283 -18.78 10.94 7.43
N LEU A 284 -18.35 10.65 6.20
CA LEU A 284 -16.91 10.57 5.87
C LEU A 284 -16.20 11.93 6.04
N LEU A 285 -16.85 13.03 5.66
CA LEU A 285 -16.32 14.39 5.89
C LEU A 285 -16.20 14.69 7.40
N THR A 286 -17.17 14.24 8.21
CA THR A 286 -17.09 14.36 9.68
C THR A 286 -15.91 13.58 10.25
N LEU A 287 -15.71 12.32 9.85
CA LEU A 287 -14.57 11.52 10.31
C LEU A 287 -13.23 12.14 9.87
N LEU A 288 -13.12 12.56 8.61
CA LEU A 288 -11.91 13.21 8.10
C LEU A 288 -11.54 14.46 8.90
N ALA A 289 -12.52 15.27 9.27
CA ALA A 289 -12.29 16.52 9.97
C ALA A 289 -12.09 16.35 11.48
N SER A 290 -12.71 15.34 12.11
CA SER A 290 -12.96 15.35 13.55
C SER A 290 -12.63 14.05 14.28
N ASP A 291 -12.31 12.94 13.58
CA ASP A 291 -11.95 11.71 14.25
C ASP A 291 -10.63 11.90 15.03
N ALA A 292 -10.60 11.43 16.26
CA ALA A 292 -9.39 11.43 17.08
C ALA A 292 -8.37 10.35 16.64
N ASP A 293 -8.80 9.36 15.85
CA ASP A 293 -7.92 8.34 15.29
C ASP A 293 -7.36 8.79 13.93
N PRO A 294 -6.05 9.05 13.81
CA PRO A 294 -5.46 9.53 12.55
C PRO A 294 -5.61 8.53 11.40
N PHE A 295 -5.59 7.21 11.70
CA PHE A 295 -5.81 6.20 10.67
C PHE A 295 -7.21 6.35 10.05
N ASN A 296 -8.24 6.47 10.87
CA ASN A 296 -9.62 6.63 10.38
C ASN A 296 -9.88 8.00 9.74
N GLN A 297 -9.17 9.07 10.14
CA GLN A 297 -9.17 10.33 9.40
C GLN A 297 -8.67 10.12 7.95
N TRP A 298 -7.50 9.47 7.80
CA TRP A 298 -6.95 9.14 6.49
C TRP A 298 -7.89 8.24 5.69
N GLU A 299 -8.41 7.19 6.33
CA GLU A 299 -9.34 6.23 5.71
C GLU A 299 -10.60 6.91 5.16
N ALA A 300 -11.16 7.86 5.88
CA ALA A 300 -12.33 8.63 5.43
C ALA A 300 -12.04 9.41 4.15
N GLY A 301 -10.87 10.05 4.05
CA GLY A 301 -10.42 10.72 2.84
C GLY A 301 -10.24 9.75 1.66
N GLN A 302 -9.65 8.58 1.92
CA GLN A 302 -9.48 7.53 0.90
C GLN A 302 -10.83 6.98 0.40
N ARG A 303 -11.80 6.74 1.30
CA ARG A 303 -13.14 6.27 0.93
C ARG A 303 -13.90 7.29 0.08
N LEU A 304 -13.79 8.58 0.37
CA LEU A 304 -14.38 9.65 -0.45
C LEU A 304 -13.79 9.66 -1.87
N ALA A 305 -12.46 9.60 -1.98
CA ALA A 305 -11.78 9.56 -3.28
C ALA A 305 -12.11 8.27 -4.06
N LEU A 306 -12.13 7.13 -3.38
CA LEU A 306 -12.45 5.83 -3.97
C LEU A 306 -13.89 5.81 -4.52
N ARG A 307 -14.86 6.29 -3.76
CA ARG A 307 -16.26 6.42 -4.21
C ARG A 307 -16.38 7.32 -5.44
N SER A 308 -15.69 8.44 -5.45
CA SER A 308 -15.65 9.36 -6.60
C SER A 308 -15.06 8.65 -7.84
N ALA A 309 -13.99 7.89 -7.68
CA ALA A 309 -13.36 7.11 -8.75
C ALA A 309 -14.33 6.05 -9.30
N ILE A 310 -14.93 5.21 -8.43
CA ILE A 310 -15.85 4.14 -8.81
C ILE A 310 -17.07 4.71 -9.54
N ASN A 311 -17.68 5.78 -9.02
CA ASN A 311 -18.82 6.42 -9.65
C ASN A 311 -18.46 6.96 -11.04
N SER A 312 -17.27 7.55 -11.20
CA SER A 312 -16.82 8.08 -12.49
C SER A 312 -16.44 6.97 -13.49
N ILE A 313 -15.99 5.81 -13.01
CA ILE A 313 -15.73 4.64 -13.85
C ILE A 313 -17.05 4.05 -14.38
N ALA A 314 -18.08 4.01 -13.54
CA ALA A 314 -19.40 3.47 -13.88
C ALA A 314 -20.19 4.32 -14.90
N VAL A 315 -19.91 5.63 -14.98
CA VAL A 315 -20.58 6.52 -15.97
C VAL A 315 -19.98 6.29 -17.36
N ASP A 316 -20.83 6.30 -18.39
CA ASP A 316 -20.40 6.13 -19.77
C ASP A 316 -19.25 7.06 -20.17
N ALA A 317 -18.25 6.50 -20.85
CA ALA A 317 -17.04 7.21 -21.28
C ALA A 317 -17.31 8.43 -22.19
N HIS A 318 -18.54 8.57 -22.71
CA HIS A 318 -18.98 9.65 -23.61
C HIS A 318 -19.54 10.87 -22.89
N SER A 319 -19.65 10.84 -21.56
CA SER A 319 -20.04 12.04 -20.78
C SER A 319 -18.81 12.96 -20.63
N THR A 320 -18.56 13.72 -21.67
CA THR A 320 -17.47 14.70 -21.73
C THR A 320 -17.72 15.84 -20.73
N GLY A 321 -16.77 16.05 -19.79
CA GLY A 321 -16.71 17.23 -18.93
C GLY A 321 -17.13 17.03 -17.48
N ALA A 322 -17.54 15.85 -17.03
CA ALA A 322 -17.83 15.60 -15.62
C ALA A 322 -16.54 15.60 -14.79
N LYS A 323 -16.48 16.46 -13.78
CA LYS A 323 -15.38 16.48 -12.81
C LYS A 323 -15.54 15.28 -11.88
N PRO A 324 -14.56 14.38 -11.78
CA PRO A 324 -14.67 13.19 -10.90
C PRO A 324 -14.84 13.53 -9.43
N LEU A 325 -14.17 14.58 -8.96
CA LEU A 325 -14.20 15.02 -7.56
C LEU A 325 -15.23 16.15 -7.38
N ASN A 326 -16.09 16.03 -6.38
CA ASN A 326 -17.04 17.09 -6.05
C ASN A 326 -16.38 18.23 -5.27
N ASP A 327 -17.08 19.38 -5.20
CA ASP A 327 -16.56 20.58 -4.54
C ASP A 327 -16.34 20.38 -3.02
N ALA A 328 -17.15 19.53 -2.37
CA ALA A 328 -17.00 19.23 -0.95
C ALA A 328 -15.68 18.48 -0.67
N TYR A 329 -15.32 17.52 -1.53
CA TYR A 329 -14.04 16.84 -1.46
C TYR A 329 -12.86 17.80 -1.64
N ILE A 330 -12.92 18.66 -2.67
CA ILE A 330 -11.86 19.65 -2.92
C ILE A 330 -11.72 20.62 -1.74
N ALA A 331 -12.83 21.06 -1.16
CA ALA A 331 -12.83 21.91 0.04
C ALA A 331 -12.22 21.20 1.25
N ALA A 332 -12.53 19.92 1.46
CA ALA A 332 -11.96 19.12 2.52
C ALA A 332 -10.45 18.95 2.34
N MET A 333 -9.96 18.65 1.13
CA MET A 333 -8.53 18.54 0.83
C MET A 333 -7.80 19.87 1.04
N ARG A 334 -8.41 20.99 0.69
CA ARG A 334 -7.89 22.33 1.01
C ARG A 334 -7.77 22.54 2.52
N SER A 335 -8.78 22.14 3.27
CA SER A 335 -8.76 22.26 4.73
C SER A 335 -7.64 21.41 5.36
N VAL A 336 -7.42 20.18 4.87
CA VAL A 336 -6.31 19.33 5.31
C VAL A 336 -4.96 19.97 4.96
N LEU A 337 -4.78 20.43 3.72
CA LEU A 337 -3.52 21.03 3.26
C LEU A 337 -3.17 22.28 4.07
N ARG A 338 -4.15 23.14 4.36
CA ARG A 338 -4.00 24.38 5.12
C ARG A 338 -4.07 24.21 6.64
N HIS A 339 -4.33 23.00 7.14
CA HIS A 339 -4.51 22.78 8.56
C HIS A 339 -3.25 23.16 9.36
N PRO A 340 -3.39 23.97 10.42
CA PRO A 340 -2.22 24.58 11.09
C PRO A 340 -1.38 23.59 11.90
N THR A 341 -1.96 22.50 12.39
CA THR A 341 -1.32 21.58 13.33
C THR A 341 -1.11 20.17 12.81
N LEU A 342 -1.73 19.78 11.69
CA LEU A 342 -1.46 18.49 11.07
C LEU A 342 -0.04 18.46 10.51
N ASP A 343 0.63 17.37 10.76
CA ASP A 343 1.99 17.12 10.33
C ASP A 343 2.07 16.92 8.78
N ALA A 344 3.17 17.34 8.19
CA ALA A 344 3.31 17.39 6.74
C ALA A 344 3.24 15.99 6.09
N ALA A 345 3.81 14.96 6.74
CA ALA A 345 3.75 13.59 6.24
C ALA A 345 2.30 13.06 6.26
N PHE A 346 1.54 13.34 7.31
CA PHE A 346 0.15 12.95 7.38
C PHE A 346 -0.70 13.68 6.32
N LYS A 347 -0.49 14.98 6.10
CA LYS A 347 -1.15 15.73 5.02
C LYS A 347 -0.87 15.10 3.66
N GLU A 348 0.38 14.77 3.39
CA GLU A 348 0.78 14.13 2.12
C GLU A 348 0.02 12.82 1.91
N LEU A 349 -0.09 11.95 2.93
CA LEU A 349 -0.84 10.70 2.85
C LEU A 349 -2.34 10.91 2.60
N VAL A 350 -2.97 11.86 3.26
CA VAL A 350 -4.41 12.17 3.07
C VAL A 350 -4.68 12.71 1.66
N LEU A 351 -3.77 13.56 1.15
CA LEU A 351 -3.87 14.18 -0.18
C LEU A 351 -3.48 13.24 -1.33
N THR A 352 -2.86 12.09 -1.02
CA THR A 352 -2.53 11.07 -2.01
C THR A 352 -3.77 10.30 -2.40
N LEU A 353 -4.14 10.35 -3.69
CA LEU A 353 -5.27 9.59 -4.23
C LEU A 353 -5.02 8.08 -4.17
N PRO A 354 -6.07 7.26 -4.04
CA PRO A 354 -5.97 5.81 -4.15
C PRO A 354 -5.21 5.38 -5.41
N SER A 355 -4.39 4.34 -5.31
CA SER A 355 -3.68 3.79 -6.46
C SER A 355 -4.63 3.11 -7.45
N GLU A 356 -4.23 2.98 -8.71
CA GLU A 356 -4.99 2.24 -9.74
C GLU A 356 -5.23 0.80 -9.30
N THR A 357 -4.23 0.16 -8.69
CA THR A 357 -4.35 -1.20 -8.14
C THR A 357 -5.41 -1.28 -7.04
N TYR A 358 -5.42 -0.33 -6.11
CA TYR A 358 -6.41 -0.33 -5.03
C TYR A 358 -7.83 -0.06 -5.54
N ILE A 359 -7.99 0.82 -6.53
CA ILE A 359 -9.28 1.05 -7.21
C ILE A 359 -9.73 -0.24 -7.91
N ALA A 360 -8.83 -0.91 -8.64
CA ALA A 360 -9.12 -2.16 -9.34
C ALA A 360 -9.63 -3.27 -8.40
N GLU A 361 -9.08 -3.36 -7.19
CA GLU A 361 -9.51 -4.37 -6.21
C GLU A 361 -10.96 -4.15 -5.70
N GLN A 362 -11.54 -2.97 -5.90
CA GLN A 362 -12.92 -2.67 -5.52
C GLN A 362 -13.95 -2.98 -6.64
N LEU A 363 -13.50 -3.38 -7.82
CA LEU A 363 -14.35 -3.63 -9.00
C LEU A 363 -14.44 -5.11 -9.32
N ASP A 364 -15.62 -5.61 -9.66
CA ASP A 364 -15.80 -7.01 -10.08
C ASP A 364 -15.16 -7.28 -11.45
N VAL A 365 -15.33 -6.33 -12.37
CA VAL A 365 -14.72 -6.34 -13.70
C VAL A 365 -13.83 -5.13 -13.85
N VAL A 366 -12.58 -5.34 -14.19
CA VAL A 366 -11.53 -4.32 -14.21
C VAL A 366 -11.22 -3.89 -15.64
N ASP A 367 -11.52 -2.64 -15.97
CA ASP A 367 -11.00 -1.95 -17.16
C ASP A 367 -9.82 -1.05 -16.75
N PRO A 368 -8.57 -1.47 -16.97
CA PRO A 368 -7.41 -0.72 -16.51
C PRO A 368 -7.25 0.65 -17.15
N GLN A 369 -7.62 0.79 -18.43
CA GLN A 369 -7.54 2.07 -19.12
C GLN A 369 -8.59 3.06 -18.64
N ARG A 370 -9.77 2.57 -18.28
CA ARG A 370 -10.80 3.41 -17.68
C ARG A 370 -10.39 3.90 -16.29
N ILE A 371 -9.83 3.03 -15.45
CA ILE A 371 -9.28 3.41 -14.14
C ILE A 371 -8.19 4.47 -14.30
N HIS A 372 -7.24 4.24 -15.20
CA HIS A 372 -6.15 5.19 -15.49
C HIS A 372 -6.69 6.56 -15.89
N THR A 373 -7.61 6.61 -16.84
CA THR A 373 -8.21 7.86 -17.33
C THR A 373 -8.92 8.63 -16.21
N VAL A 374 -9.73 7.96 -15.40
CA VAL A 374 -10.45 8.59 -14.29
C VAL A 374 -9.47 9.11 -13.23
N ARG A 375 -8.48 8.31 -12.85
CA ARG A 375 -7.49 8.70 -11.84
C ARG A 375 -6.62 9.88 -12.30
N GLU A 376 -6.20 9.91 -13.56
CA GLU A 376 -5.46 11.06 -14.11
C GLU A 376 -6.35 12.33 -14.15
N ALA A 377 -7.65 12.20 -14.45
CA ALA A 377 -8.59 13.31 -14.35
C ALA A 377 -8.74 13.84 -12.90
N MET A 378 -8.80 12.94 -11.91
CA MET A 378 -8.80 13.32 -10.49
C MET A 378 -7.52 14.07 -10.09
N ARG A 379 -6.35 13.57 -10.52
CA ARG A 379 -5.06 14.22 -10.27
C ARG A 379 -5.03 15.64 -10.86
N LEU A 380 -5.45 15.77 -12.10
CA LEU A 380 -5.49 17.06 -12.77
C LEU A 380 -6.46 18.05 -12.10
N GLN A 381 -7.64 17.55 -11.65
CA GLN A 381 -8.60 18.37 -10.92
C GLN A 381 -8.01 18.87 -9.58
N MET A 382 -7.35 18.01 -8.82
CA MET A 382 -6.63 18.40 -7.59
C MET A 382 -5.55 19.45 -7.87
N ALA A 383 -4.76 19.25 -8.93
CA ALA A 383 -3.69 20.15 -9.33
C ALA A 383 -4.20 21.55 -9.65
N THR A 384 -5.26 21.63 -10.44
CA THR A 384 -5.82 22.91 -10.92
C THR A 384 -6.70 23.61 -9.88
N ALA A 385 -7.55 22.87 -9.16
CA ALA A 385 -8.47 23.46 -8.18
C ALA A 385 -7.75 23.97 -6.92
N LEU A 386 -6.59 23.39 -6.58
CA LEU A 386 -5.81 23.77 -5.39
C LEU A 386 -4.49 24.46 -5.76
N GLN A 387 -4.33 25.03 -6.95
CA GLN A 387 -3.07 25.58 -7.43
C GLN A 387 -2.44 26.57 -6.42
N ALA A 388 -3.17 27.58 -5.96
CA ALA A 388 -2.68 28.55 -4.99
C ALA A 388 -2.33 27.92 -3.63
N ASP A 389 -3.02 26.86 -3.27
CA ASP A 389 -2.75 26.10 -2.03
C ASP A 389 -1.48 25.26 -2.17
N TRP A 390 -1.20 24.69 -3.35
CA TRP A 390 0.05 24.02 -3.66
C TRP A 390 1.25 24.98 -3.68
N GLU A 391 1.07 26.17 -4.23
CA GLU A 391 2.12 27.23 -4.19
C GLU A 391 2.47 27.60 -2.74
N TRP A 392 1.47 27.79 -1.91
CA TRP A 392 1.66 28.03 -0.49
C TRP A 392 2.35 26.85 0.21
N ALA A 393 1.85 25.62 -0.02
CA ALA A 393 2.41 24.41 0.59
C ALA A 393 3.89 24.23 0.24
N TYR A 394 4.25 24.45 -1.02
CA TYR A 394 5.66 24.42 -1.43
C TYR A 394 6.50 25.47 -0.67
N ALA A 395 6.00 26.70 -0.57
CA ALA A 395 6.73 27.79 0.08
C ALA A 395 6.99 27.55 1.57
N VAL A 396 5.97 27.05 2.31
CA VAL A 396 6.06 26.92 3.77
C VAL A 396 6.71 25.60 4.24
N HIS A 397 6.84 24.61 3.37
CA HIS A 397 7.40 23.30 3.73
C HIS A 397 8.85 23.14 3.22
N GLN A 398 9.54 24.23 2.89
CA GLN A 398 10.97 24.17 2.57
C GLN A 398 11.77 23.78 3.83
N ASP A 399 12.69 22.85 3.67
CA ASP A 399 13.68 22.49 4.67
C ASP A 399 15.02 23.16 4.31
N ASN A 400 15.35 24.25 5.01
CA ASN A 400 16.51 25.08 4.73
C ASN A 400 17.73 24.75 5.62
N GLY A 401 17.62 23.70 6.45
CA GLY A 401 18.73 23.22 7.28
C GLY A 401 19.66 22.23 6.58
N GLY A 402 20.62 21.69 7.31
CA GLY A 402 21.38 20.52 6.89
C GLY A 402 20.44 19.31 6.74
N TYR A 403 20.76 18.41 5.81
CA TYR A 403 19.94 17.23 5.58
C TYR A 403 19.81 16.36 6.84
N ARG A 404 18.58 15.94 7.14
CA ARG A 404 18.25 15.00 8.21
C ARG A 404 17.09 14.11 7.75
N PRO A 405 17.23 12.78 7.86
CA PRO A 405 16.16 11.83 7.51
C PRO A 405 15.16 11.60 8.66
N ASP A 406 14.97 12.57 9.55
CA ASP A 406 13.96 12.49 10.61
C ASP A 406 12.53 12.67 10.06
N ALA A 407 11.54 12.19 10.80
CA ALA A 407 10.15 12.16 10.38
C ALA A 407 9.59 13.55 10.01
N VAL A 408 9.97 14.61 10.72
CA VAL A 408 9.48 15.99 10.47
C VAL A 408 10.07 16.53 9.18
N SER A 409 11.40 16.45 9.02
CA SER A 409 12.11 16.93 7.82
C SER A 409 11.71 16.14 6.57
N SER A 410 11.61 14.83 6.68
CA SER A 410 11.15 13.94 5.58
C SER A 410 9.71 14.24 5.17
N GLY A 411 8.81 14.44 6.14
CA GLY A 411 7.43 14.83 5.88
C GLY A 411 7.31 16.18 5.15
N ARG A 412 8.12 17.17 5.53
CA ARG A 412 8.16 18.48 4.83
C ARG A 412 8.63 18.31 3.38
N ARG A 413 9.69 17.54 3.14
CA ARG A 413 10.17 17.25 1.77
C ARG A 413 9.15 16.47 0.95
N ALA A 414 8.45 15.51 1.55
CA ALA A 414 7.39 14.76 0.86
C ALA A 414 6.24 15.68 0.40
N LEU A 415 5.72 16.52 1.29
CA LEU A 415 4.64 17.45 0.95
C LEU A 415 5.08 18.53 -0.04
N ALA A 416 6.30 19.06 0.09
CA ALA A 416 6.88 20.01 -0.89
C ALA A 416 7.07 19.35 -2.28
N GLY A 417 7.51 18.09 -2.32
CA GLY A 417 7.64 17.29 -3.54
C GLY A 417 6.28 17.02 -4.20
N MET A 418 5.27 16.68 -3.42
CA MET A 418 3.89 16.56 -3.90
C MET A 418 3.41 17.89 -4.51
N ALA A 419 3.61 19.00 -3.83
CA ALA A 419 3.24 20.32 -4.34
C ALA A 419 3.89 20.62 -5.68
N LEU A 420 5.19 20.35 -5.85
CA LEU A 420 5.88 20.49 -7.14
C LEU A 420 5.24 19.62 -8.24
N SER A 421 4.91 18.37 -7.93
CA SER A 421 4.25 17.46 -8.87
C SER A 421 2.90 17.99 -9.33
N GLN A 422 2.09 18.50 -8.40
CA GLN A 422 0.77 19.09 -8.71
C GLN A 422 0.92 20.38 -9.52
N LEU A 423 1.85 21.25 -9.19
CA LEU A 423 2.09 22.51 -9.89
C LEU A 423 2.64 22.26 -11.32
N CYS A 424 3.53 21.30 -11.52
CA CYS A 424 3.97 20.89 -12.85
C CYS A 424 2.83 20.30 -13.69
N LEU A 425 1.95 19.50 -13.07
CA LEU A 425 0.78 18.94 -13.74
C LEU A 425 -0.21 20.04 -14.16
N ALA A 426 -0.46 21.02 -13.30
CA ALA A 426 -1.31 22.16 -13.63
C ALA A 426 -0.75 23.00 -14.81
N ALA A 427 0.59 23.05 -14.94
CA ALA A 427 1.25 23.79 -16.02
C ALA A 427 1.08 23.15 -17.40
N VAL A 428 0.87 21.83 -17.49
CA VAL A 428 0.67 21.11 -18.77
C VAL A 428 -0.79 20.86 -19.11
N HIS A 429 -1.69 21.42 -18.32
CA HIS A 429 -3.12 21.33 -18.57
C HIS A 429 -3.46 22.07 -19.88
N ASN A 430 -4.23 21.45 -20.76
CA ASN A 430 -4.64 21.86 -22.12
C ASN A 430 -3.74 21.36 -23.28
N GLY A 431 -2.84 20.41 -23.03
CA GLY A 431 -2.19 19.64 -24.10
C GLY A 431 -0.99 20.31 -24.76
N ASP A 432 -0.75 21.61 -24.52
CA ASP A 432 0.48 22.27 -24.98
C ASP A 432 1.23 22.90 -23.78
N PRO A 433 2.26 22.19 -23.28
CA PRO A 433 3.05 22.68 -22.16
C PRO A 433 3.89 23.93 -22.48
N LEU A 434 4.08 24.24 -23.76
CA LEU A 434 4.87 25.41 -24.19
C LEU A 434 3.99 26.65 -24.45
N ALA A 435 2.70 26.45 -24.69
CA ALA A 435 1.75 27.55 -24.95
C ALA A 435 1.04 28.05 -23.69
N ASN A 436 1.26 27.43 -22.54
CA ASN A 436 0.59 27.84 -21.30
C ASN A 436 1.12 29.18 -20.77
N SER A 437 0.29 30.20 -20.77
CA SER A 437 0.59 31.54 -20.23
C SER A 437 -0.03 31.78 -18.84
N GLY A 438 -0.67 30.78 -18.25
CA GLY A 438 -1.31 30.90 -16.94
C GLY A 438 -0.30 30.96 -15.76
N PRO A 439 -0.77 31.22 -14.53
CA PRO A 439 0.08 31.32 -13.34
C PRO A 439 0.95 30.08 -13.08
N ALA A 440 0.48 28.91 -13.48
CA ALA A 440 1.22 27.65 -13.32
C ALA A 440 2.41 27.52 -14.30
N ALA A 441 2.44 28.26 -15.41
CA ALA A 441 3.45 28.11 -16.48
C ALA A 441 4.90 28.27 -16.02
N VAL A 442 5.15 28.97 -14.92
CA VAL A 442 6.49 29.18 -14.36
C VAL A 442 7.03 27.98 -13.58
N TRP A 443 6.16 27.04 -13.15
CA TRP A 443 6.55 26.00 -12.21
C TRP A 443 7.46 24.93 -12.78
N PRO A 444 7.33 24.45 -14.02
CA PRO A 444 8.31 23.52 -14.59
C PRO A 444 9.72 24.09 -14.62
N GLY A 445 9.88 25.39 -14.93
CA GLY A 445 11.16 26.08 -14.88
C GLY A 445 11.73 26.20 -13.46
N LYS A 446 10.89 26.56 -12.47
CA LYS A 446 11.27 26.57 -11.05
C LYS A 446 11.65 25.18 -10.55
N THR A 447 10.92 24.16 -10.99
CA THR A 447 11.21 22.76 -10.64
C THR A 447 12.55 22.29 -11.23
N LEU A 448 12.84 22.65 -12.47
CA LEU A 448 14.17 22.38 -13.05
C LEU A 448 15.29 23.10 -12.29
N GLN A 449 15.04 24.33 -11.82
CA GLN A 449 16.01 25.03 -10.98
C GLN A 449 16.19 24.33 -9.63
N ARG A 450 15.09 23.91 -8.98
CA ARG A 450 15.15 23.11 -7.74
C ARG A 450 15.94 21.81 -7.93
N PHE A 451 15.74 21.12 -9.07
CA PHE A 451 16.52 19.94 -9.43
C PHE A 451 18.03 20.22 -9.48
N LYS A 452 18.43 21.35 -10.04
CA LYS A 452 19.85 21.75 -10.16
C LYS A 452 20.45 22.10 -8.80
N ASP A 453 19.71 22.84 -7.98
CA ASP A 453 20.19 23.44 -6.73
C ASP A 453 20.07 22.48 -5.52
N ALA A 454 19.38 21.34 -5.67
CA ALA A 454 19.15 20.41 -4.57
C ALA A 454 20.47 19.88 -3.99
N SER A 455 20.59 19.95 -2.67
CA SER A 455 21.75 19.46 -1.90
C SER A 455 21.63 18.00 -1.49
N ASN A 456 20.45 17.42 -1.58
CA ASN A 456 20.16 16.02 -1.19
C ASN A 456 19.37 15.29 -2.29
N MET A 457 19.40 13.96 -2.25
CA MET A 457 18.74 13.12 -3.26
C MET A 457 17.21 13.25 -3.21
N THR A 458 16.60 13.37 -2.05
CA THR A 458 15.13 13.47 -1.94
C THR A 458 14.60 14.68 -2.70
N ASP A 459 15.14 15.86 -2.46
CA ASP A 459 14.71 17.08 -3.16
C ASP A 459 15.01 17.02 -4.66
N ARG A 460 16.18 16.50 -5.04
CA ARG A 460 16.58 16.34 -6.44
C ARG A 460 15.66 15.38 -7.18
N PHE A 461 15.37 14.24 -6.55
CA PHE A 461 14.52 13.21 -7.14
C PHE A 461 13.05 13.64 -7.20
N ASN A 462 12.53 14.30 -6.16
CA ASN A 462 11.19 14.87 -6.15
C ASN A 462 10.98 15.86 -7.30
N ALA A 463 11.96 16.74 -7.54
CA ALA A 463 11.90 17.68 -8.66
C ALA A 463 11.94 16.96 -10.02
N LEU A 464 12.80 15.96 -10.18
CA LEU A 464 12.87 15.15 -11.40
C LEU A 464 11.55 14.40 -11.64
N GLN A 465 11.00 13.78 -10.59
CA GLN A 465 9.73 13.08 -10.64
C GLN A 465 8.56 13.99 -11.03
N ALA A 466 8.53 15.23 -10.53
CA ALA A 466 7.50 16.21 -10.88
C ALA A 466 7.52 16.54 -12.38
N LEU A 467 8.69 16.71 -12.97
CA LEU A 467 8.84 16.93 -14.40
C LEU A 467 8.43 15.71 -15.24
N VAL A 468 8.89 14.52 -14.85
CA VAL A 468 8.58 13.27 -15.58
C VAL A 468 7.10 12.94 -15.48
N SER A 469 6.52 12.98 -14.27
CA SER A 469 5.12 12.62 -14.04
C SER A 469 4.13 13.59 -14.68
N SER A 470 4.52 14.86 -14.89
CA SER A 470 3.70 15.82 -15.63
C SER A 470 3.81 15.66 -17.16
N GLY A 471 4.85 14.98 -17.66
CA GLY A 471 5.12 14.87 -19.09
C GLY A 471 5.67 16.16 -19.70
N HIS A 472 6.18 17.09 -18.89
CA HIS A 472 6.72 18.35 -19.41
C HIS A 472 8.04 18.13 -20.17
N PRO A 473 8.29 18.83 -21.30
CA PRO A 473 9.51 18.66 -22.12
C PRO A 473 10.82 18.85 -21.36
N LEU A 474 10.85 19.64 -20.28
CA LEU A 474 12.02 19.81 -19.41
C LEU A 474 12.43 18.52 -18.67
N ALA A 475 11.59 17.48 -18.67
CA ALA A 475 11.96 16.16 -18.15
C ALA A 475 13.15 15.56 -18.89
N THR A 476 13.20 15.70 -20.22
CA THR A 476 14.27 15.14 -21.05
C THR A 476 15.67 15.66 -20.68
N PRO A 477 15.95 16.97 -20.65
CA PRO A 477 17.26 17.45 -20.22
C PRO A 477 17.54 17.18 -18.74
N ALA A 478 16.53 17.15 -17.87
CA ALA A 478 16.71 16.81 -16.47
C ALA A 478 17.13 15.33 -16.28
N LEU A 479 16.50 14.40 -16.99
CA LEU A 479 16.86 12.98 -17.01
C LEU A 479 18.29 12.77 -17.53
N ALA A 480 18.67 13.43 -18.62
CA ALA A 480 20.03 13.35 -19.17
C ALA A 480 21.06 13.87 -18.16
N ARG A 481 20.77 15.00 -17.50
CA ARG A 481 21.66 15.56 -16.47
C ARG A 481 21.73 14.64 -15.23
N PHE A 482 20.64 14.05 -14.79
CA PHE A 482 20.64 13.13 -13.67
C PHE A 482 21.49 11.89 -13.96
N HIS A 483 21.34 11.29 -15.14
CA HIS A 483 22.18 10.17 -15.58
C HIS A 483 23.66 10.56 -15.58
N GLN A 484 24.03 11.72 -16.15
CA GLN A 484 25.40 12.19 -16.19
C GLN A 484 26.01 12.38 -14.79
N LEU A 485 25.23 12.89 -13.83
CA LEU A 485 25.67 13.11 -12.44
C LEU A 485 25.94 11.82 -11.68
N PHE A 486 25.17 10.76 -11.98
CA PHE A 486 25.12 9.55 -11.17
C PHE A 486 25.41 8.28 -11.97
N LYS A 487 26.07 8.37 -13.11
CA LYS A 487 26.37 7.22 -14.00
C LYS A 487 27.18 6.10 -13.32
N ASP A 488 27.95 6.43 -12.29
CA ASP A 488 28.78 5.48 -11.54
C ASP A 488 28.09 4.98 -10.24
N GLU A 489 26.85 5.43 -9.97
CA GLU A 489 26.08 5.10 -8.78
C GLU A 489 24.95 4.11 -9.13
N ALA A 490 25.20 2.82 -8.98
CA ALA A 490 24.29 1.75 -9.43
C ALA A 490 22.87 1.89 -8.88
N LEU A 491 22.70 2.19 -7.56
CA LEU A 491 21.39 2.33 -6.93
C LEU A 491 20.64 3.60 -7.37
N VAL A 492 21.36 4.64 -7.75
CA VAL A 492 20.77 5.87 -8.32
C VAL A 492 20.34 5.65 -9.76
N LEU A 493 21.13 4.91 -10.54
CA LEU A 493 20.71 4.48 -11.88
C LEU A 493 19.45 3.63 -11.86
N ASP A 494 19.29 2.74 -10.85
CA ASP A 494 18.06 1.99 -10.70
C ASP A 494 16.83 2.90 -10.50
N LYS A 495 16.97 4.00 -9.76
CA LYS A 495 15.93 5.04 -9.63
C LYS A 495 15.62 5.74 -10.95
N TRP A 496 16.66 6.07 -11.72
CA TRP A 496 16.52 6.70 -13.02
C TRP A 496 15.76 5.82 -14.02
N PHE A 497 16.06 4.53 -14.03
CA PHE A 497 15.35 3.55 -14.85
C PHE A 497 13.88 3.40 -14.39
N ALA A 498 13.65 3.20 -13.08
CA ALA A 498 12.34 2.98 -12.52
C ALA A 498 11.39 4.16 -12.73
N LEU A 499 11.88 5.38 -12.59
CA LEU A 499 11.11 6.61 -12.79
C LEU A 499 10.53 6.71 -14.21
N GLN A 500 11.29 6.31 -15.22
CA GLN A 500 10.87 6.37 -16.61
C GLN A 500 9.92 5.21 -16.97
N ALA A 501 10.22 4.00 -16.51
CA ALA A 501 9.36 2.82 -16.73
C ALA A 501 8.02 2.90 -15.97
N GLY A 502 8.00 3.58 -14.84
CA GLY A 502 6.80 3.83 -14.02
C GLY A 502 6.08 5.15 -14.33
N ALA A 503 6.50 5.91 -15.32
CA ALA A 503 5.84 7.16 -15.69
C ALA A 503 4.39 6.94 -16.15
N PRO A 504 3.45 7.86 -15.88
CA PRO A 504 2.09 7.76 -16.38
C PRO A 504 2.07 7.66 -17.92
N ASP A 505 1.32 6.69 -18.44
CA ASP A 505 1.25 6.49 -19.90
C ASP A 505 0.45 7.62 -20.57
N ARG A 506 1.00 8.17 -21.62
CA ARG A 506 0.37 9.19 -22.46
C ARG A 506 0.47 8.77 -23.92
N GLY A 507 -0.66 8.30 -24.45
CA GLY A 507 -0.72 7.89 -25.85
C GLY A 507 0.15 6.68 -26.20
N GLY A 508 0.34 5.76 -25.26
CA GLY A 508 1.06 4.51 -25.49
C GLY A 508 2.60 4.63 -25.52
N GLN A 509 3.17 5.72 -25.00
CA GLN A 509 4.60 6.02 -25.13
C GLN A 509 5.49 5.28 -24.12
N VAL A 510 4.95 4.74 -23.03
CA VAL A 510 5.76 4.12 -21.98
C VAL A 510 6.40 2.81 -22.47
N LEU A 511 5.70 1.93 -23.19
CA LEU A 511 6.30 0.69 -23.67
C LEU A 511 7.46 0.92 -24.66
N PRO A 512 7.35 1.80 -25.66
CA PRO A 512 8.51 2.19 -26.47
C PRO A 512 9.69 2.70 -25.64
N ALA A 513 9.44 3.54 -24.62
CA ALA A 513 10.48 4.02 -23.73
C ALA A 513 11.11 2.88 -22.91
N VAL A 514 10.34 1.94 -22.38
CA VAL A 514 10.84 0.76 -21.68
C VAL A 514 11.76 -0.09 -22.57
N ARG A 515 11.41 -0.29 -23.84
CA ARG A 515 12.28 -1.00 -24.78
C ARG A 515 13.60 -0.26 -25.04
N GLN A 516 13.56 1.06 -25.12
CA GLN A 516 14.79 1.89 -25.23
C GLN A 516 15.65 1.79 -23.97
N LEU A 517 15.03 1.82 -22.77
CA LEU A 517 15.74 1.65 -21.51
C LEU A 517 16.42 0.27 -21.41
N MET A 518 15.78 -0.78 -21.90
CA MET A 518 16.39 -2.11 -21.96
C MET A 518 17.55 -2.22 -22.95
N ALA A 519 17.57 -1.38 -23.97
CA ALA A 519 18.68 -1.29 -24.93
C ALA A 519 19.81 -0.35 -24.45
N HIS A 520 19.63 0.33 -23.31
CA HIS A 520 20.62 1.27 -22.78
C HIS A 520 21.89 0.52 -22.32
N PRO A 521 23.10 1.06 -22.55
CA PRO A 521 24.37 0.40 -22.16
C PRO A 521 24.46 0.04 -20.67
N ASP A 522 23.83 0.82 -19.80
CA ASP A 522 23.83 0.58 -18.35
C ASP A 522 22.74 -0.40 -17.90
N PHE A 523 21.90 -0.91 -18.82
CA PHE A 523 20.91 -1.91 -18.47
C PHE A 523 21.52 -3.32 -18.54
N HIS A 524 21.42 -4.07 -17.46
CA HIS A 524 21.88 -5.45 -17.36
C HIS A 524 20.81 -6.32 -16.70
N ILE A 525 20.13 -7.13 -17.51
CA ILE A 525 19.02 -7.99 -17.04
C ILE A 525 19.44 -9.00 -15.96
N LYS A 526 20.71 -9.41 -15.94
CA LYS A 526 21.25 -10.32 -14.92
C LYS A 526 21.42 -9.68 -13.55
N ASN A 527 21.40 -8.35 -13.46
CA ASN A 527 21.34 -7.66 -12.16
C ASN A 527 19.88 -7.58 -11.69
N PRO A 528 19.51 -8.26 -10.56
CA PRO A 528 18.11 -8.29 -10.13
C PRO A 528 17.52 -6.91 -9.82
N ASN A 529 18.29 -6.00 -9.24
CA ASN A 529 17.82 -4.63 -8.97
C ASN A 529 17.53 -3.88 -10.27
N ARG A 530 18.45 -4.01 -11.26
CA ARG A 530 18.30 -3.37 -12.56
C ARG A 530 17.13 -3.96 -13.37
N ALA A 531 16.96 -5.28 -13.37
CA ALA A 531 15.81 -5.93 -14.00
C ALA A 531 14.49 -5.45 -13.38
N ARG A 532 14.43 -5.36 -12.05
CA ARG A 532 13.24 -4.85 -11.35
C ARG A 532 12.97 -3.39 -11.68
N SER A 533 13.98 -2.55 -11.74
CA SER A 533 13.82 -1.12 -11.97
C SER A 533 13.16 -0.78 -13.31
N VAL A 534 13.28 -1.63 -14.32
CA VAL A 534 12.61 -1.45 -15.62
C VAL A 534 11.38 -2.36 -15.75
N ILE A 535 11.60 -3.66 -15.65
CA ILE A 535 10.58 -4.66 -16.01
C ILE A 535 9.42 -4.66 -15.00
N PHE A 536 9.71 -4.68 -13.69
CA PHE A 536 8.65 -4.66 -12.68
C PHE A 536 7.99 -3.29 -12.54
N SER A 537 8.75 -2.21 -12.70
CA SER A 537 8.17 -0.86 -12.70
C SER A 537 7.16 -0.68 -13.83
N TYR A 538 7.37 -1.33 -14.97
CA TYR A 538 6.41 -1.35 -16.07
C TYR A 538 5.28 -2.37 -15.86
N CYS A 539 5.61 -3.66 -15.68
CA CYS A 539 4.61 -4.73 -15.68
C CYS A 539 3.74 -4.79 -14.43
N SER A 540 4.31 -4.44 -13.25
CA SER A 540 3.64 -4.61 -11.96
C SER A 540 3.23 -3.29 -11.31
N ALA A 541 3.93 -2.19 -11.57
CA ALA A 541 3.69 -0.92 -10.89
C ALA A 541 3.07 0.16 -11.81
N ASN A 542 2.89 -0.10 -13.09
CA ASN A 542 2.32 0.85 -14.05
C ASN A 542 1.13 0.24 -14.82
N PRO A 543 -0.03 0.03 -14.18
CA PRO A 543 -1.19 -0.60 -14.81
C PRO A 543 -1.66 0.11 -16.09
N GLY A 544 -1.71 1.45 -16.08
CA GLY A 544 -2.10 2.25 -17.23
C GLY A 544 -1.21 2.07 -18.46
N GLY A 545 0.11 1.90 -18.24
CA GLY A 545 1.07 1.63 -19.32
C GLY A 545 1.12 0.17 -19.75
N PHE A 546 0.90 -0.75 -18.81
CA PHE A 546 1.03 -2.20 -19.02
C PHE A 546 -0.19 -2.82 -19.73
N HIS A 547 -1.41 -2.53 -19.26
CA HIS A 547 -2.64 -3.07 -19.80
C HIS A 547 -3.07 -2.31 -21.06
N ARG A 548 -2.45 -2.66 -22.17
CA ARG A 548 -2.69 -2.05 -23.47
C ARG A 548 -3.75 -2.83 -24.27
N THR A 549 -4.59 -2.12 -25.01
CA THR A 549 -5.61 -2.73 -25.88
C THR A 549 -5.02 -3.53 -27.06
N ASP A 550 -3.78 -3.22 -27.47
CA ASP A 550 -3.04 -3.93 -28.52
C ASP A 550 -2.29 -5.17 -28.01
N ALA A 551 -2.46 -5.55 -26.75
CA ALA A 551 -1.80 -6.66 -26.07
C ALA A 551 -0.26 -6.61 -26.02
N ALA A 552 0.38 -5.55 -26.53
CA ALA A 552 1.85 -5.48 -26.63
C ALA A 552 2.54 -5.53 -25.24
N GLY A 553 1.89 -5.02 -24.18
CA GLY A 553 2.36 -5.15 -22.81
C GLY A 553 2.42 -6.60 -22.34
N TYR A 554 1.42 -7.41 -22.68
CA TYR A 554 1.37 -8.82 -22.29
C TYR A 554 2.37 -9.69 -23.07
N VAL A 555 2.57 -9.37 -24.37
CA VAL A 555 3.63 -10.00 -25.15
C VAL A 555 5.01 -9.70 -24.55
N PHE A 556 5.26 -8.45 -24.21
CA PHE A 556 6.49 -8.05 -23.53
C PHE A 556 6.68 -8.80 -22.21
N TRP A 557 5.64 -8.87 -21.36
CA TRP A 557 5.68 -9.61 -20.10
C TRP A 557 6.04 -11.08 -20.31
N ALA A 558 5.37 -11.77 -21.23
CA ALA A 558 5.62 -13.20 -21.50
C ALA A 558 7.07 -13.45 -21.94
N GLU A 559 7.62 -12.59 -22.82
CA GLU A 559 9.02 -12.66 -23.24
C GLU A 559 9.98 -12.46 -22.07
N ARG A 560 9.68 -11.51 -21.19
CA ARG A 560 10.55 -11.24 -20.01
C ARG A 560 10.48 -12.33 -18.97
N VAL A 561 9.31 -12.92 -18.72
CA VAL A 561 9.19 -14.08 -17.82
C VAL A 561 10.05 -15.24 -18.33
N ILE A 562 9.92 -15.58 -19.62
CA ILE A 562 10.69 -16.68 -20.22
C ILE A 562 12.19 -16.40 -20.19
N GLU A 563 12.63 -15.17 -20.49
CA GLU A 563 14.03 -14.80 -20.47
C GLU A 563 14.62 -14.82 -19.04
N LEU A 564 13.89 -14.27 -18.08
CA LEU A 564 14.32 -14.23 -16.69
C LEU A 564 14.33 -15.61 -16.03
N ASP A 565 13.41 -16.50 -16.43
CA ASP A 565 13.38 -17.87 -15.90
C ASP A 565 14.70 -18.63 -16.14
N ALA A 566 15.30 -18.44 -17.30
CA ALA A 566 16.61 -19.01 -17.63
C ALA A 566 17.78 -18.37 -16.87
N ILE A 567 17.58 -17.19 -16.23
CA ILE A 567 18.63 -16.42 -15.54
C ILE A 567 18.46 -16.53 -14.01
N ASN A 568 17.23 -16.28 -13.54
CA ASN A 568 16.86 -16.24 -12.13
C ASN A 568 15.38 -16.60 -11.96
N PRO A 569 15.07 -17.90 -11.72
CA PRO A 569 13.69 -18.40 -11.60
C PRO A 569 12.85 -17.66 -10.54
N GLN A 570 13.43 -17.27 -9.42
CA GLN A 570 12.71 -16.55 -8.36
C GLN A 570 12.27 -15.16 -8.81
N VAL A 571 13.11 -14.44 -9.56
CA VAL A 571 12.75 -13.14 -10.14
C VAL A 571 11.67 -13.32 -11.21
N ALA A 572 11.80 -14.34 -12.06
CA ALA A 572 10.81 -14.66 -13.10
C ALA A 572 9.45 -15.03 -12.49
N ALA A 573 9.41 -15.88 -11.48
CA ALA A 573 8.17 -16.26 -10.80
C ALA A 573 7.46 -15.06 -10.16
N ARG A 574 8.21 -14.14 -9.56
CA ARG A 574 7.63 -12.88 -9.03
C ARG A 574 7.06 -12.00 -10.16
N LEU A 575 7.74 -11.92 -11.31
CA LEU A 575 7.20 -11.20 -12.47
C LEU A 575 5.95 -11.88 -13.02
N ALA A 576 5.91 -13.22 -13.04
CA ALA A 576 4.76 -13.99 -13.50
C ALA A 576 3.48 -13.62 -12.73
N ARG A 577 3.59 -13.28 -11.45
CA ARG A 577 2.47 -12.88 -10.59
C ARG A 577 1.80 -11.56 -10.99
N ALA A 578 2.39 -10.76 -11.86
CA ALA A 578 1.72 -9.58 -12.44
C ALA A 578 0.40 -9.93 -13.14
N MET A 579 0.21 -11.20 -13.52
CA MET A 579 -1.01 -11.71 -14.16
C MET A 579 -1.95 -12.49 -13.21
N ASP A 580 -1.70 -12.53 -11.91
CA ASP A 580 -2.52 -13.31 -10.96
C ASP A 580 -4.02 -12.95 -11.02
N ARG A 581 -4.35 -11.69 -11.32
CA ARG A 581 -5.72 -11.18 -11.32
C ARG A 581 -6.35 -11.09 -12.74
N TRP A 582 -5.78 -11.74 -13.74
CA TRP A 582 -6.18 -11.62 -15.15
C TRP A 582 -7.66 -11.98 -15.42
N LYS A 583 -8.24 -12.91 -14.66
CA LYS A 583 -9.64 -13.35 -14.83
C LYS A 583 -10.64 -12.22 -14.56
N ARG A 584 -10.28 -11.20 -13.79
CA ARG A 584 -11.12 -10.03 -13.51
C ARG A 584 -11.04 -8.93 -14.56
N LEU A 585 -10.09 -9.02 -15.49
CA LEU A 585 -9.95 -8.01 -16.54
C LEU A 585 -11.16 -8.02 -17.49
N ALA A 586 -11.56 -6.83 -17.91
CA ALA A 586 -12.53 -6.67 -19.00
C ALA A 586 -11.94 -7.16 -20.34
N GLU A 587 -12.80 -7.45 -21.31
CA GLU A 587 -12.32 -7.68 -22.69
C GLU A 587 -11.89 -6.35 -23.33
N PRO A 588 -10.86 -6.33 -24.17
CA PRO A 588 -10.10 -7.48 -24.70
C PRO A 588 -8.92 -7.92 -23.82
N TYR A 589 -8.66 -7.27 -22.71
CA TYR A 589 -7.49 -7.52 -21.85
C TYR A 589 -7.47 -8.95 -21.29
N ARG A 590 -8.63 -9.47 -20.88
CA ARG A 590 -8.74 -10.82 -20.30
C ARG A 590 -8.31 -11.91 -21.30
N SER A 591 -8.84 -11.88 -22.51
CA SER A 591 -8.48 -12.84 -23.55
C SER A 591 -7.00 -12.76 -23.92
N ALA A 592 -6.46 -11.55 -24.08
CA ALA A 592 -5.05 -11.33 -24.39
C ALA A 592 -4.12 -11.77 -23.24
N ALA A 593 -4.51 -11.54 -21.99
CA ALA A 593 -3.77 -12.01 -20.82
C ALA A 593 -3.72 -13.54 -20.76
N ARG A 594 -4.84 -14.21 -21.04
CA ARG A 594 -4.90 -15.68 -21.12
C ARG A 594 -3.96 -16.24 -22.19
N GLU A 595 -3.93 -15.63 -23.37
CA GLU A 595 -3.02 -16.03 -24.45
C GLU A 595 -1.55 -15.87 -24.04
N ALA A 596 -1.20 -14.77 -23.37
CA ALA A 596 0.15 -14.53 -22.90
C ALA A 596 0.58 -15.56 -21.83
N LEU A 597 -0.32 -15.89 -20.89
CA LEU A 597 -0.09 -16.95 -19.89
C LEU A 597 0.09 -18.32 -20.57
N ALA A 598 -0.78 -18.66 -21.55
CA ALA A 598 -0.66 -19.91 -22.30
C ALA A 598 0.66 -20.00 -23.08
N ARG A 599 1.15 -18.89 -23.63
CA ARG A 599 2.46 -18.82 -24.29
C ARG A 599 3.61 -19.17 -23.33
N VAL A 600 3.56 -18.67 -22.10
CA VAL A 600 4.57 -19.03 -21.07
C VAL A 600 4.45 -20.50 -20.69
N ALA A 601 3.21 -20.99 -20.44
CA ALA A 601 2.94 -22.39 -20.07
C ALA A 601 3.41 -23.40 -21.13
N ALA A 602 3.36 -23.03 -22.41
CA ALA A 602 3.80 -23.87 -23.52
C ALA A 602 5.33 -24.12 -23.55
N LYS A 603 6.12 -23.36 -22.78
CA LYS A 603 7.56 -23.59 -22.69
C LYS A 603 7.85 -24.83 -21.83
N THR A 604 8.52 -25.81 -22.41
CA THR A 604 8.71 -27.14 -21.80
C THR A 604 9.71 -27.18 -20.65
N ASP A 605 10.69 -26.28 -20.65
CA ASP A 605 11.82 -26.21 -19.71
C ASP A 605 11.67 -25.07 -18.69
N LEU A 606 10.43 -24.72 -18.30
CA LEU A 606 10.19 -23.80 -17.21
C LEU A 606 10.69 -24.36 -15.88
N SER A 607 11.25 -23.48 -15.04
CA SER A 607 11.56 -23.81 -13.64
C SER A 607 10.30 -24.19 -12.85
N ASN A 608 10.47 -24.91 -11.74
CA ASN A 608 9.36 -25.19 -10.83
C ASN A 608 8.75 -23.92 -10.25
N ASP A 609 9.56 -22.90 -10.01
CA ASP A 609 9.14 -21.57 -9.51
C ASP A 609 8.09 -20.95 -10.45
N VAL A 610 8.42 -20.79 -11.73
CA VAL A 610 7.52 -20.16 -12.73
C VAL A 610 6.36 -21.09 -13.06
N ARG A 611 6.60 -22.40 -13.21
CA ARG A 611 5.56 -23.37 -13.53
C ARG A 611 4.44 -23.37 -12.49
N GLU A 612 4.77 -23.40 -11.20
CA GLU A 612 3.76 -23.35 -10.13
C GLU A 612 2.85 -22.12 -10.25
N VAL A 613 3.44 -20.94 -10.48
CA VAL A 613 2.68 -19.68 -10.59
C VAL A 613 1.77 -19.69 -11.83
N ILE A 614 2.31 -20.09 -12.98
CA ILE A 614 1.56 -20.09 -14.24
C ILE A 614 0.45 -21.13 -14.23
N ASP A 615 0.71 -22.34 -13.73
CA ASP A 615 -0.30 -23.42 -13.69
C ASP A 615 -1.45 -23.02 -12.73
N ARG A 616 -1.15 -22.42 -11.58
CA ARG A 616 -2.19 -21.90 -10.67
C ARG A 616 -2.98 -20.74 -11.28
N ALA A 617 -2.33 -19.83 -12.01
CA ALA A 617 -3.02 -18.72 -12.68
C ALA A 617 -3.98 -19.20 -13.79
N LEU A 618 -3.65 -20.31 -14.49
CA LEU A 618 -4.47 -20.90 -15.54
C LEU A 618 -5.48 -21.93 -15.02
N ALA A 619 -5.35 -22.40 -13.77
CA ALA A 619 -6.32 -23.32 -13.18
C ALA A 619 -7.73 -22.69 -13.13
N ASP A 620 -8.78 -23.52 -13.31
CA ASP A 620 -10.19 -23.08 -13.37
C ASP A 620 -10.72 -22.55 -12.03
#